data_30de2d484573ff7370f053cbef9e3b50
#
_entry.id   30de2d484573ff7370f053cbef9e3b50
#
_cell.length_a   1.000
_cell.length_b   1.000
_cell.length_c   1.000
_cell.angle_alpha   90.00
_cell.angle_beta   90.00
_cell.angle_gamma   90.00
#
_symmetry.space_group_name_H-M   'P 1'
#
loop_
_entity.id
_entity.type
_entity.pdbx_description
1 polymer ?
#
loop_
_entity_poly.entity_id
_entity_poly.type
_entity_poly.pdbx_seq_one_letter_code
_entity_poly.pdbx_strand_id
1 'polypeptide(L)'
;MGQHAHPLGQCFMSLAFLCPGQGSQNVGMGQDIFDNSDLAKSYFETANEILDVDIQDIMFNGPEQSLKQTQYTQPALYIVAVTIGLLLMEKGIKPTSVAGHSLGEYSAYTLAGSLDFETGLKIVKVRANSMQNAGEDQPGTMAAIIGLDDETVMKITDNISGTVVVANFNSPGQVVISGASEAVNSAMTAAKESGARMVIPLNVSGAFHSPLMSSAREHFAEMIDSIEISNSMIPVYSNVSAAPVTRAAEIREAMINQLETPVLWSQTISNMARSGINHFMEVGTGRVLQGLCKRIDRSLVTSGVENWEQVINA
;
A
#
# COMPACT_ATOMS: atom_id res chain seq x y z
N MET A 1 6.42 -43.64 37.43
CA MET A 1 6.96 -42.32 37.03
C MET A 1 6.96 -42.27 35.52
N GLY A 2 5.92 -41.77 34.94
CA GLY A 2 5.77 -41.59 33.48
C GLY A 2 5.90 -40.11 33.16
N GLN A 3 6.99 -39.71 32.54
CA GLN A 3 7.19 -38.39 32.00
C GLN A 3 6.40 -38.28 30.69
N HIS A 4 5.31 -37.51 30.69
CA HIS A 4 4.65 -37.10 29.47
C HIS A 4 5.51 -36.00 28.80
N ALA A 5 6.22 -36.39 27.75
CA ALA A 5 6.84 -35.45 26.84
C ALA A 5 5.71 -34.68 26.12
N HIS A 6 5.64 -33.35 26.27
CA HIS A 6 4.83 -32.50 25.44
C HIS A 6 5.33 -32.61 23.99
N PRO A 7 4.45 -32.78 22.99
CA PRO A 7 4.86 -32.74 21.60
C PRO A 7 5.39 -31.35 21.30
N LEU A 8 6.60 -31.31 20.75
CA LEU A 8 7.24 -30.11 20.20
C LEU A 8 6.25 -29.44 19.27
N GLY A 9 5.91 -28.16 19.57
CA GLY A 9 4.95 -27.39 18.81
C GLY A 9 5.31 -27.37 17.33
N GLN A 10 4.36 -27.80 16.51
CA GLN A 10 4.37 -27.46 15.09
C GLN A 10 4.45 -25.93 15.02
N CYS A 11 5.57 -25.43 14.51
CA CYS A 11 5.73 -24.02 14.17
C CYS A 11 4.80 -23.78 12.97
N PHE A 12 3.54 -23.41 13.23
CA PHE A 12 2.63 -22.98 12.17
C PHE A 12 3.26 -21.75 11.55
N MET A 13 3.57 -21.82 10.27
CA MET A 13 4.02 -20.66 9.53
C MET A 13 2.87 -19.63 9.54
N SER A 14 3.08 -18.56 10.28
CA SER A 14 2.11 -17.46 10.33
C SER A 14 2.34 -16.58 9.11
N LEU A 15 1.41 -16.67 8.16
CA LEU A 15 1.47 -15.99 6.86
C LEU A 15 0.77 -14.65 6.92
N ALA A 16 1.42 -13.59 6.43
CA ALA A 16 0.77 -12.33 6.12
C ALA A 16 0.73 -12.08 4.62
N PHE A 17 -0.38 -11.54 4.12
CA PHE A 17 -0.41 -10.95 2.78
C PHE A 17 -0.02 -9.47 2.86
N LEU A 18 0.80 -9.05 1.90
CA LEU A 18 1.21 -7.68 1.72
C LEU A 18 0.69 -7.18 0.36
N CYS A 19 -0.11 -6.11 0.37
CA CYS A 19 -0.67 -5.52 -0.84
C CYS A 19 0.18 -4.32 -1.29
N PRO A 20 0.68 -4.33 -2.55
CA PRO A 20 1.55 -3.28 -3.06
C PRO A 20 0.81 -1.94 -3.23
N GLY A 21 1.56 -0.85 -3.18
CA GLY A 21 1.10 0.50 -3.44
C GLY A 21 1.63 1.06 -4.76
N GLN A 22 1.36 2.35 -4.97
CA GLN A 22 1.78 3.08 -6.17
C GLN A 22 3.31 3.01 -6.38
N GLY A 23 3.71 2.80 -7.64
CA GLY A 23 5.08 2.54 -8.04
C GLY A 23 5.36 1.07 -8.42
N SER A 24 4.41 0.17 -8.16
CA SER A 24 4.51 -1.25 -8.53
C SER A 24 3.82 -1.59 -9.85
N GLN A 25 3.02 -0.67 -10.42
CA GLN A 25 2.27 -0.89 -11.65
C GLN A 25 3.19 -0.98 -12.88
N ASN A 26 2.80 -1.82 -13.83
CA ASN A 26 3.42 -1.91 -15.16
C ASN A 26 2.36 -2.27 -16.21
N VAL A 27 2.60 -1.89 -17.45
CA VAL A 27 1.74 -2.28 -18.57
C VAL A 27 1.81 -3.80 -18.77
N GLY A 28 0.67 -4.42 -18.97
CA GLY A 28 0.50 -5.88 -19.03
C GLY A 28 0.08 -6.51 -17.69
N MET A 29 0.07 -5.73 -16.59
CA MET A 29 -0.30 -6.25 -15.26
C MET A 29 -1.72 -6.82 -15.25
N GLY A 30 -1.88 -8.03 -14.71
CA GLY A 30 -3.17 -8.69 -14.53
C GLY A 30 -3.75 -9.34 -15.80
N GLN A 31 -3.15 -9.17 -16.99
CA GLN A 31 -3.67 -9.72 -18.23
C GLN A 31 -3.72 -11.26 -18.20
N ASP A 32 -2.66 -11.90 -17.78
CA ASP A 32 -2.58 -13.36 -17.69
C ASP A 32 -3.58 -13.95 -16.68
N ILE A 33 -3.87 -13.22 -15.60
CA ILE A 33 -4.89 -13.62 -14.62
C ILE A 33 -6.28 -13.47 -15.21
N PHE A 34 -6.54 -12.36 -15.92
CA PHE A 34 -7.78 -12.14 -16.65
C PHE A 34 -8.04 -13.25 -17.66
N ASP A 35 -7.04 -13.62 -18.46
CA ASP A 35 -7.19 -14.63 -19.53
C ASP A 35 -7.54 -16.02 -18.97
N ASN A 36 -7.14 -16.33 -17.75
CA ASN A 36 -7.21 -17.67 -17.16
C ASN A 36 -8.20 -17.82 -16.00
N SER A 37 -8.84 -16.74 -15.52
CA SER A 37 -9.72 -16.79 -14.34
C SER A 37 -11.06 -16.11 -14.61
N ASP A 38 -12.17 -16.84 -14.39
CA ASP A 38 -13.52 -16.27 -14.52
C ASP A 38 -13.79 -15.23 -13.42
N LEU A 39 -13.24 -15.40 -12.22
CA LEU A 39 -13.28 -14.39 -11.16
C LEU A 39 -12.61 -13.09 -11.61
N ALA A 40 -11.43 -13.18 -12.21
CA ALA A 40 -10.73 -12.01 -12.74
C ALA A 40 -11.55 -11.31 -13.83
N LYS A 41 -12.10 -12.04 -14.79
CA LYS A 41 -12.95 -11.48 -15.85
C LYS A 41 -14.12 -10.68 -15.27
N SER A 42 -14.85 -11.28 -14.32
CA SER A 42 -15.95 -10.61 -13.63
C SER A 42 -15.51 -9.32 -12.91
N TYR A 43 -14.36 -9.34 -12.23
CA TYR A 43 -13.87 -8.15 -11.54
C TYR A 43 -13.39 -7.06 -12.48
N PHE A 44 -12.78 -7.40 -13.61
CA PHE A 44 -12.40 -6.40 -14.62
C PHE A 44 -13.62 -5.80 -15.32
N GLU A 45 -14.65 -6.59 -15.63
CA GLU A 45 -15.93 -6.10 -16.16
C GLU A 45 -16.58 -5.12 -15.17
N THR A 46 -16.73 -5.53 -13.92
CA THR A 46 -17.25 -4.68 -12.83
C THR A 46 -16.41 -3.42 -12.65
N ALA A 47 -15.10 -3.52 -12.79
CA ALA A 47 -14.20 -2.38 -12.65
C ALA A 47 -14.39 -1.35 -13.77
N ASN A 48 -14.55 -1.78 -15.02
CA ASN A 48 -14.83 -0.89 -16.14
C ASN A 48 -16.15 -0.13 -15.93
N GLU A 49 -17.20 -0.80 -15.42
CA GLU A 49 -18.49 -0.17 -15.09
C GLU A 49 -18.35 0.86 -13.96
N ILE A 50 -17.69 0.48 -12.85
CA ILE A 50 -17.53 1.38 -11.69
C ILE A 50 -16.67 2.59 -12.04
N LEU A 51 -15.58 2.39 -12.77
CA LEU A 51 -14.63 3.45 -13.08
C LEU A 51 -15.11 4.37 -14.21
N ASP A 52 -16.08 3.91 -15.02
CA ASP A 52 -16.56 4.59 -16.24
C ASP A 52 -15.42 4.83 -17.25
N VAL A 53 -14.51 3.86 -17.35
CA VAL A 53 -13.35 3.87 -18.25
C VAL A 53 -12.93 2.44 -18.53
N ASP A 54 -12.38 2.18 -19.71
CA ASP A 54 -11.77 0.90 -20.03
C ASP A 54 -10.41 0.79 -19.29
N ILE A 55 -10.49 0.49 -17.99
CA ILE A 55 -9.29 0.31 -17.17
C ILE A 55 -8.47 -0.88 -17.62
N GLN A 56 -9.13 -1.89 -18.19
CA GLN A 56 -8.51 -3.08 -18.73
C GLN A 56 -7.56 -2.73 -19.87
N ASP A 57 -8.00 -1.88 -20.83
CA ASP A 57 -7.16 -1.45 -21.94
C ASP A 57 -5.94 -0.64 -21.43
N ILE A 58 -6.16 0.27 -20.48
CA ILE A 58 -5.08 1.04 -19.86
C ILE A 58 -4.06 0.13 -19.17
N MET A 59 -4.52 -0.92 -18.48
CA MET A 59 -3.65 -1.85 -17.77
C MET A 59 -2.87 -2.77 -18.70
N PHE A 60 -3.52 -3.29 -19.74
CA PHE A 60 -2.94 -4.30 -20.63
C PHE A 60 -2.10 -3.69 -21.75
N ASN A 61 -2.59 -2.61 -22.36
CA ASN A 61 -2.01 -2.02 -23.56
C ASN A 61 -1.34 -0.64 -23.30
N GLY A 62 -1.62 -0.01 -22.17
CA GLY A 62 -1.07 1.31 -21.83
C GLY A 62 -1.78 2.46 -22.53
N PRO A 63 -1.07 3.57 -22.82
CA PRO A 63 0.37 3.78 -22.62
C PRO A 63 0.77 3.85 -21.14
N GLU A 64 2.01 3.58 -20.83
CA GLU A 64 2.56 3.62 -19.47
C GLU A 64 2.28 4.96 -18.76
N GLN A 65 2.30 6.06 -19.53
CA GLN A 65 2.02 7.40 -19.00
C GLN A 65 0.57 7.54 -18.49
N SER A 66 -0.39 6.88 -19.12
CA SER A 66 -1.78 6.85 -18.65
C SER A 66 -1.87 6.03 -17.36
N LEU A 67 -1.28 4.82 -17.33
CA LEU A 67 -1.28 3.96 -16.17
C LEU A 67 -0.57 4.59 -14.94
N LYS A 68 0.36 5.55 -15.13
CA LYS A 68 1.03 6.29 -14.07
C LYS A 68 0.18 7.39 -13.44
N GLN A 69 -0.95 7.79 -14.04
CA GLN A 69 -1.84 8.76 -13.43
C GLN A 69 -2.50 8.15 -12.19
N THR A 70 -2.52 8.88 -11.09
CA THR A 70 -3.01 8.38 -9.80
C THR A 70 -4.42 7.81 -9.89
N GLN A 71 -5.29 8.44 -10.66
CA GLN A 71 -6.67 8.01 -10.89
C GLN A 71 -6.79 6.62 -11.54
N TYR A 72 -5.80 6.15 -12.27
CA TYR A 72 -5.76 4.82 -12.89
C TYR A 72 -4.84 3.85 -12.15
N THR A 73 -3.69 4.33 -11.67
CA THR A 73 -2.73 3.51 -10.92
C THR A 73 -3.37 2.83 -9.72
N GLN A 74 -4.12 3.60 -8.91
CA GLN A 74 -4.68 3.07 -7.68
C GLN A 74 -5.73 1.98 -7.93
N PRO A 75 -6.76 2.20 -8.78
CA PRO A 75 -7.69 1.13 -9.12
C PRO A 75 -7.00 -0.09 -9.75
N ALA A 76 -6.04 0.10 -10.65
CA ALA A 76 -5.33 -1.00 -11.30
C ALA A 76 -4.62 -1.92 -10.30
N LEU A 77 -3.88 -1.33 -9.36
CA LEU A 77 -3.22 -2.09 -8.29
C LEU A 77 -4.20 -2.80 -7.37
N TYR A 78 -5.31 -2.13 -7.02
CA TYR A 78 -6.37 -2.71 -6.21
C TYR A 78 -6.99 -3.95 -6.86
N ILE A 79 -7.39 -3.84 -8.14
CA ILE A 79 -8.01 -4.93 -8.91
C ILE A 79 -7.10 -6.17 -8.89
N VAL A 80 -5.82 -6.00 -9.23
CA VAL A 80 -4.88 -7.13 -9.32
C VAL A 80 -4.60 -7.73 -7.94
N ALA A 81 -4.33 -6.90 -6.93
CA ALA A 81 -3.99 -7.39 -5.60
C ALA A 81 -5.17 -8.15 -4.94
N VAL A 82 -6.40 -7.63 -5.05
CA VAL A 82 -7.58 -8.29 -4.50
C VAL A 82 -7.87 -9.59 -5.25
N THR A 83 -7.80 -9.57 -6.59
CA THR A 83 -8.05 -10.78 -7.41
C THR A 83 -7.06 -11.89 -7.05
N ILE A 84 -5.77 -11.60 -7.01
CA ILE A 84 -4.73 -12.59 -6.65
C ILE A 84 -4.95 -13.10 -5.22
N GLY A 85 -5.17 -12.19 -4.26
CA GLY A 85 -5.37 -12.56 -2.87
C GLY A 85 -6.56 -13.50 -2.67
N LEU A 86 -7.70 -13.23 -3.33
CA LEU A 86 -8.88 -14.09 -3.26
C LEU A 86 -8.66 -15.45 -3.92
N LEU A 87 -8.01 -15.50 -5.09
CA LEU A 87 -7.66 -16.76 -5.76
C LEU A 87 -6.75 -17.65 -4.87
N LEU A 88 -5.78 -17.06 -4.19
CA LEU A 88 -4.94 -17.78 -3.23
C LEU A 88 -5.76 -18.29 -2.04
N MET A 89 -6.68 -17.47 -1.51
CA MET A 89 -7.54 -17.87 -0.39
C MET A 89 -8.51 -18.97 -0.77
N GLU A 90 -9.04 -19.00 -2.00
CA GLU A 90 -9.84 -20.10 -2.55
C GLU A 90 -9.04 -21.40 -2.63
N LYS A 91 -7.75 -21.34 -2.95
CA LYS A 91 -6.83 -22.49 -2.92
C LYS A 91 -6.46 -22.94 -1.51
N GLY A 92 -6.94 -22.26 -0.48
CA GLY A 92 -6.65 -22.59 0.92
C GLY A 92 -5.42 -21.91 1.51
N ILE A 93 -4.74 -21.03 0.76
CA ILE A 93 -3.60 -20.23 1.23
C ILE A 93 -4.17 -18.99 1.94
N LYS A 94 -4.43 -19.09 3.24
CA LYS A 94 -5.09 -18.06 4.02
C LYS A 94 -4.10 -17.31 4.89
N PRO A 95 -4.07 -15.97 4.81
CA PRO A 95 -3.25 -15.17 5.71
C PRO A 95 -3.85 -15.14 7.13
N THR A 96 -3.01 -15.00 8.13
CA THR A 96 -3.40 -14.75 9.53
C THR A 96 -3.51 -13.27 9.83
N SER A 97 -2.95 -12.43 8.97
CA SER A 97 -3.07 -10.97 9.00
C SER A 97 -2.72 -10.39 7.62
N VAL A 98 -3.09 -9.16 7.40
CA VAL A 98 -2.81 -8.46 6.16
C VAL A 98 -2.26 -7.06 6.43
N ALA A 99 -1.49 -6.53 5.49
CA ALA A 99 -1.07 -5.14 5.46
C ALA A 99 -0.98 -4.67 4.00
N GLY A 100 -1.03 -3.37 3.78
CA GLY A 100 -0.83 -2.81 2.45
C GLY A 100 -0.12 -1.47 2.53
N HIS A 101 0.69 -1.15 1.54
CA HIS A 101 1.43 0.10 1.51
C HIS A 101 0.58 1.18 0.85
N SER A 102 0.22 2.25 1.57
CA SER A 102 -0.62 3.34 1.09
C SER A 102 -1.91 2.81 0.44
N LEU A 103 -2.05 2.87 -0.88
CA LEU A 103 -3.18 2.28 -1.63
C LEU A 103 -3.44 0.82 -1.25
N GLY A 104 -2.38 0.04 -1.09
CA GLY A 104 -2.50 -1.39 -0.77
C GLY A 104 -3.25 -1.69 0.52
N GLU A 105 -3.35 -0.75 1.46
CA GLU A 105 -4.15 -0.92 2.69
C GLU A 105 -5.64 -1.11 2.38
N TYR A 106 -6.17 -0.52 1.31
CA TYR A 106 -7.55 -0.71 0.85
C TYR A 106 -7.76 -2.13 0.28
N SER A 107 -6.78 -2.64 -0.45
CA SER A 107 -6.77 -4.05 -0.86
C SER A 107 -6.72 -4.98 0.35
N ALA A 108 -5.94 -4.65 1.37
CA ALA A 108 -5.86 -5.41 2.62
C ALA A 108 -7.20 -5.42 3.38
N TYR A 109 -7.93 -4.29 3.44
CA TYR A 109 -9.28 -4.25 4.04
C TYR A 109 -10.27 -5.15 3.30
N THR A 110 -10.20 -5.21 1.97
CA THR A 110 -11.03 -6.11 1.18
C THR A 110 -10.68 -7.57 1.42
N LEU A 111 -9.40 -7.93 1.40
CA LEU A 111 -8.95 -9.30 1.68
C LEU A 111 -9.24 -9.75 3.13
N ALA A 112 -9.33 -8.81 4.07
CA ALA A 112 -9.73 -9.07 5.44
C ALA A 112 -11.26 -9.15 5.63
N GLY A 113 -12.06 -8.92 4.59
CA GLY A 113 -13.52 -9.00 4.62
C GLY A 113 -14.22 -7.78 5.23
N SER A 114 -13.53 -6.65 5.37
CA SER A 114 -14.14 -5.39 5.83
C SER A 114 -14.96 -4.71 4.74
N LEU A 115 -14.60 -4.97 3.48
CA LEU A 115 -15.24 -4.45 2.28
C LEU A 115 -15.43 -5.59 1.29
N ASP A 116 -16.47 -5.54 0.47
CA ASP A 116 -16.51 -6.30 -0.78
C ASP A 116 -15.68 -5.61 -1.87
N PHE A 117 -15.47 -6.31 -2.99
CA PHE A 117 -14.67 -5.80 -4.11
C PHE A 117 -15.21 -4.48 -4.68
N GLU A 118 -16.52 -4.40 -4.91
CA GLU A 118 -17.14 -3.23 -5.52
C GLU A 118 -17.05 -2.01 -4.61
N THR A 119 -17.38 -2.18 -3.33
CA THR A 119 -17.30 -1.12 -2.33
C THR A 119 -15.88 -0.62 -2.18
N GLY A 120 -14.91 -1.53 -2.09
CA GLY A 120 -13.49 -1.18 -2.01
C GLY A 120 -13.01 -0.43 -3.26
N LEU A 121 -13.44 -0.85 -4.45
CA LEU A 121 -13.08 -0.16 -5.69
C LEU A 121 -13.71 1.23 -5.80
N LYS A 122 -14.95 1.41 -5.36
CA LYS A 122 -15.61 2.73 -5.28
C LYS A 122 -14.84 3.67 -4.34
N ILE A 123 -14.41 3.16 -3.19
CA ILE A 123 -13.57 3.90 -2.25
C ILE A 123 -12.24 4.31 -2.90
N VAL A 124 -11.57 3.37 -3.56
CA VAL A 124 -10.29 3.63 -4.24
C VAL A 124 -10.44 4.63 -5.38
N LYS A 125 -11.54 4.58 -6.16
CA LYS A 125 -11.86 5.57 -7.19
C LYS A 125 -11.93 6.99 -6.60
N VAL A 126 -12.70 7.16 -5.51
CA VAL A 126 -12.83 8.49 -4.88
C VAL A 126 -11.51 8.95 -4.29
N ARG A 127 -10.78 8.04 -3.60
CA ARG A 127 -9.44 8.34 -3.07
C ARG A 127 -8.49 8.83 -4.16
N ALA A 128 -8.39 8.07 -5.25
CA ALA A 128 -7.49 8.38 -6.36
C ALA A 128 -7.80 9.73 -7.01
N ASN A 129 -9.09 10.00 -7.26
CA ASN A 129 -9.53 11.27 -7.84
C ASN A 129 -9.32 12.45 -6.89
N SER A 130 -9.65 12.28 -5.59
CA SER A 130 -9.45 13.34 -4.60
C SER A 130 -7.97 13.69 -4.44
N MET A 131 -7.09 12.70 -4.41
CA MET A 131 -5.64 12.92 -4.33
C MET A 131 -5.07 13.53 -5.63
N GLN A 132 -5.59 13.16 -6.80
CA GLN A 132 -5.22 13.75 -8.08
C GLN A 132 -5.60 15.24 -8.09
N ASN A 133 -6.86 15.56 -7.77
CA ASN A 133 -7.37 16.95 -7.76
C ASN A 133 -6.62 17.81 -6.73
N ALA A 134 -6.38 17.31 -5.52
CA ALA A 134 -5.61 18.04 -4.51
C ALA A 134 -4.18 18.34 -4.98
N GLY A 135 -3.55 17.43 -5.74
CA GLY A 135 -2.23 17.66 -6.34
C GLY A 135 -2.25 18.72 -7.46
N GLU A 136 -3.36 18.86 -8.18
CA GLU A 136 -3.55 19.90 -9.19
C GLU A 136 -3.84 21.27 -8.55
N ASP A 137 -4.65 21.31 -7.49
CA ASP A 137 -5.02 22.52 -6.76
C ASP A 137 -3.87 23.07 -5.91
N GLN A 138 -3.10 22.19 -5.29
CA GLN A 138 -1.93 22.51 -4.46
C GLN A 138 -0.70 21.75 -4.96
N PRO A 139 -0.01 22.29 -5.98
CA PRO A 139 1.14 21.64 -6.57
C PRO A 139 2.25 21.34 -5.55
N GLY A 140 2.62 20.09 -5.47
CA GLY A 140 3.66 19.60 -4.59
C GLY A 140 4.39 18.42 -5.20
N THR A 141 5.36 17.89 -4.48
CA THR A 141 6.18 16.76 -4.94
C THR A 141 6.64 15.90 -3.79
N MET A 142 7.29 14.79 -4.13
CA MET A 142 7.89 13.85 -3.19
C MET A 142 9.31 13.50 -3.61
N ALA A 143 10.14 13.12 -2.65
CA ALA A 143 11.48 12.63 -2.91
C ALA A 143 11.87 11.50 -1.95
N ALA A 144 12.57 10.49 -2.46
CA ALA A 144 13.15 9.42 -1.65
C ALA A 144 14.55 9.84 -1.16
N ILE A 145 14.77 9.73 0.15
CA ILE A 145 16.05 9.95 0.82
C ILE A 145 16.59 8.59 1.24
N ILE A 146 17.81 8.27 0.80
CA ILE A 146 18.43 6.97 1.06
C ILE A 146 19.78 7.17 1.73
N GLY A 147 20.01 6.47 2.84
CA GLY A 147 21.28 6.43 3.54
C GLY A 147 21.38 7.33 4.77
N LEU A 148 20.30 8.04 5.13
CA LEU A 148 20.14 8.73 6.40
C LEU A 148 19.18 7.96 7.31
N ASP A 149 19.34 8.08 8.62
CA ASP A 149 18.37 7.57 9.58
C ASP A 149 17.12 8.46 9.64
N ASP A 150 16.03 7.90 10.16
CA ASP A 150 14.72 8.54 10.20
C ASP A 150 14.77 9.86 11.00
N GLU A 151 15.50 9.90 12.12
CA GLU A 151 15.61 11.08 13.00
C GLU A 151 16.31 12.24 12.27
N THR A 152 17.36 11.94 11.53
CA THR A 152 18.08 12.94 10.72
C THR A 152 17.16 13.52 9.63
N VAL A 153 16.38 12.69 8.94
CA VAL A 153 15.45 13.19 7.91
C VAL A 153 14.33 14.03 8.53
N MET A 154 13.77 13.61 9.67
CA MET A 154 12.77 14.39 10.40
C MET A 154 13.32 15.77 10.81
N LYS A 155 14.54 15.83 11.37
CA LYS A 155 15.20 17.11 11.70
C LYS A 155 15.40 18.00 10.48
N ILE A 156 15.72 17.42 9.32
CA ILE A 156 15.86 18.18 8.07
C ILE A 156 14.49 18.78 7.71
N THR A 157 13.41 17.98 7.67
CA THR A 157 12.08 18.49 7.31
C THR A 157 11.58 19.56 8.29
N ASP A 158 11.82 19.40 9.60
CA ASP A 158 11.41 20.35 10.64
C ASP A 158 12.12 21.70 10.54
N ASN A 159 13.32 21.75 9.97
CA ASN A 159 14.12 22.98 9.83
C ASN A 159 13.93 23.69 8.49
N ILE A 160 13.18 23.14 7.56
CA ILE A 160 12.90 23.78 6.26
C ILE A 160 11.69 24.71 6.39
N SER A 161 11.81 25.91 5.82
CA SER A 161 10.67 26.82 5.68
C SER A 161 9.68 26.30 4.62
N GLY A 162 8.39 26.34 4.94
CA GLY A 162 7.33 25.82 4.09
C GLY A 162 6.90 24.41 4.46
N THR A 163 5.93 23.87 3.71
CA THR A 163 5.35 22.55 4.02
C THR A 163 6.21 21.45 3.41
N VAL A 164 6.93 20.73 4.25
CA VAL A 164 7.58 19.45 3.91
C VAL A 164 7.57 18.54 5.12
N VAL A 165 7.19 17.28 4.93
CA VAL A 165 7.08 16.27 5.99
C VAL A 165 7.67 14.94 5.53
N VAL A 166 7.94 14.06 6.49
CA VAL A 166 8.17 12.65 6.17
C VAL A 166 6.84 12.00 5.83
N ALA A 167 6.74 11.45 4.62
CA ALA A 167 5.54 10.80 4.09
C ALA A 167 5.56 9.27 4.23
N ASN A 168 6.74 8.63 4.12
CA ASN A 168 6.87 7.19 4.27
C ASN A 168 8.15 6.83 5.02
N PHE A 169 8.02 6.01 6.04
CA PHE A 169 9.11 5.29 6.69
C PHE A 169 9.19 3.88 6.10
N ASN A 170 9.89 3.73 4.97
CA ASN A 170 9.86 2.50 4.17
C ASN A 170 10.72 1.36 4.74
N SER A 171 11.92 1.68 5.16
CA SER A 171 12.85 0.76 5.82
C SER A 171 13.96 1.56 6.48
N PRO A 172 14.77 0.98 7.38
CA PRO A 172 15.94 1.65 7.92
C PRO A 172 16.78 2.28 6.81
N GLY A 173 17.00 3.59 6.87
CA GLY A 173 17.75 4.34 5.87
C GLY A 173 17.05 4.56 4.53
N GLN A 174 15.74 4.36 4.44
CA GLN A 174 14.94 4.71 3.25
C GLN A 174 13.62 5.39 3.66
N VAL A 175 13.58 6.68 3.51
CA VAL A 175 12.47 7.57 3.87
C VAL A 175 12.01 8.34 2.64
N VAL A 176 10.72 8.64 2.54
CA VAL A 176 10.17 9.54 1.51
C VAL A 176 9.67 10.81 2.19
N ILE A 177 10.06 11.95 1.63
CA ILE A 177 9.55 13.27 2.03
C ILE A 177 8.53 13.78 1.03
N SER A 178 7.59 14.60 1.48
CA SER A 178 6.45 15.11 0.70
C SER A 178 6.10 16.52 1.13
N GLY A 179 5.72 17.37 0.18
CA GLY A 179 5.33 18.74 0.48
C GLY A 179 5.36 19.67 -0.71
N ALA A 180 5.36 20.97 -0.44
CA ALA A 180 5.49 22.00 -1.46
C ALA A 180 6.82 21.86 -2.22
N SER A 181 6.78 22.05 -3.54
CA SER A 181 7.93 21.76 -4.41
C SER A 181 9.21 22.47 -3.98
N GLU A 182 9.14 23.74 -3.56
CA GLU A 182 10.29 24.49 -3.10
C GLU A 182 10.86 23.95 -1.79
N ALA A 183 9.97 23.59 -0.84
CA ALA A 183 10.38 23.05 0.46
C ALA A 183 11.01 21.65 0.30
N VAL A 184 10.43 20.79 -0.55
CA VAL A 184 11.01 19.47 -0.87
C VAL A 184 12.38 19.62 -1.55
N ASN A 185 12.55 20.56 -2.49
CA ASN A 185 13.85 20.81 -3.13
C ASN A 185 14.91 21.29 -2.13
N SER A 186 14.51 22.14 -1.19
CA SER A 186 15.40 22.60 -0.11
C SER A 186 15.79 21.44 0.82
N ALA A 187 14.81 20.59 1.19
CA ALA A 187 15.06 19.40 2.01
C ALA A 187 15.96 18.38 1.28
N MET A 188 15.79 18.20 -0.03
CA MET A 188 16.67 17.36 -0.86
C MET A 188 18.12 17.85 -0.84
N THR A 189 18.33 19.16 -0.88
CA THR A 189 19.67 19.76 -0.81
C THR A 189 20.27 19.52 0.57
N ALA A 190 19.54 19.83 1.64
CA ALA A 190 19.99 19.59 3.01
C ALA A 190 20.28 18.11 3.31
N ALA A 191 19.50 17.20 2.74
CA ALA A 191 19.75 15.76 2.86
C ALA A 191 21.06 15.33 2.20
N LYS A 192 21.39 15.89 1.01
CA LYS A 192 22.68 15.63 0.35
C LYS A 192 23.86 16.16 1.18
N GLU A 193 23.73 17.38 1.71
CA GLU A 193 24.74 17.99 2.58
C GLU A 193 24.93 17.23 3.90
N SER A 194 23.86 16.58 4.39
CA SER A 194 23.88 15.71 5.58
C SER A 194 24.44 14.31 5.30
N GLY A 195 24.86 14.02 4.05
CA GLY A 195 25.49 12.76 3.70
C GLY A 195 24.53 11.66 3.21
N ALA A 196 23.33 12.02 2.74
CA ALA A 196 22.45 11.05 2.07
C ALA A 196 23.17 10.39 0.89
N ARG A 197 23.11 9.05 0.84
CA ARG A 197 23.72 8.27 -0.23
C ARG A 197 23.07 8.55 -1.58
N MET A 198 21.74 8.68 -1.60
CA MET A 198 20.94 9.02 -2.78
C MET A 198 19.75 9.88 -2.37
N VAL A 199 19.41 10.84 -3.24
CA VAL A 199 18.22 11.67 -3.12
C VAL A 199 17.55 11.68 -4.49
N ILE A 200 16.34 11.10 -4.58
CA ILE A 200 15.67 10.78 -5.84
C ILE A 200 14.30 11.47 -5.85
N PRO A 201 14.08 12.47 -6.74
CA PRO A 201 12.74 13.00 -6.99
C PRO A 201 11.81 11.89 -7.47
N LEU A 202 10.58 11.84 -6.96
CA LEU A 202 9.59 10.88 -7.39
C LEU A 202 8.67 11.51 -8.46
N ASN A 203 8.33 10.72 -9.48
CA ASN A 203 7.38 11.14 -10.50
C ASN A 203 5.95 10.87 -10.02
N VAL A 204 5.40 11.81 -9.27
CA VAL A 204 4.06 11.75 -8.68
C VAL A 204 3.28 13.01 -8.97
N SER A 205 1.94 12.95 -8.97
CA SER A 205 1.06 14.06 -9.29
C SER A 205 0.77 15.01 -8.11
N GLY A 206 1.31 14.75 -6.92
CA GLY A 206 1.02 15.56 -5.74
C GLY A 206 1.88 15.21 -4.53
N ALA A 207 1.72 16.00 -3.47
CA ALA A 207 2.40 15.83 -2.19
C ALA A 207 1.62 14.87 -1.28
N PHE A 208 1.58 13.58 -1.64
CA PHE A 208 0.82 12.58 -0.89
C PHE A 208 1.34 12.41 0.54
N HIS A 209 0.46 12.03 1.45
CA HIS A 209 0.77 11.84 2.88
C HIS A 209 1.36 13.10 3.54
N SER A 210 0.86 14.26 3.15
CA SER A 210 1.25 15.56 3.70
C SER A 210 0.03 16.45 3.96
N PRO A 211 0.16 17.55 4.70
CA PRO A 211 -0.94 18.50 4.91
C PRO A 211 -1.54 19.11 3.63
N LEU A 212 -0.83 19.04 2.49
CA LEU A 212 -1.35 19.47 1.19
C LEU A 212 -2.46 18.57 0.64
N MET A 213 -2.74 17.43 1.30
CA MET A 213 -3.85 16.53 0.98
C MET A 213 -5.12 16.81 1.80
N SER A 214 -5.22 17.92 2.55
CA SER A 214 -6.37 18.22 3.42
C SER A 214 -7.70 18.25 2.67
N SER A 215 -7.76 18.90 1.50
CA SER A 215 -8.96 18.92 0.66
C SER A 215 -9.36 17.52 0.16
N ALA A 216 -8.38 16.69 -0.19
CA ALA A 216 -8.63 15.29 -0.54
C ALA A 216 -9.20 14.51 0.64
N ARG A 217 -8.65 14.71 1.85
CA ARG A 217 -9.10 14.05 3.07
C ARG A 217 -10.55 14.44 3.42
N GLU A 218 -10.89 15.73 3.34
CA GLU A 218 -12.26 16.20 3.61
C GLU A 218 -13.28 15.57 2.67
N HIS A 219 -13.04 15.65 1.37
CA HIS A 219 -13.92 15.04 0.37
C HIS A 219 -14.02 13.51 0.50
N PHE A 220 -12.90 12.85 0.82
CA PHE A 220 -12.86 11.42 1.05
C PHE A 220 -13.62 11.01 2.32
N ALA A 221 -13.53 11.81 3.40
CA ALA A 221 -14.24 11.54 4.65
C ALA A 221 -15.76 11.57 4.46
N GLU A 222 -16.29 12.56 3.71
CA GLU A 222 -17.73 12.65 3.41
C GLU A 222 -18.26 11.38 2.73
N MET A 223 -17.48 10.81 1.82
CA MET A 223 -17.86 9.58 1.15
C MET A 223 -17.76 8.37 2.09
N ILE A 224 -16.66 8.24 2.84
CA ILE A 224 -16.42 7.12 3.75
C ILE A 224 -17.51 7.05 4.85
N ASP A 225 -18.01 8.19 5.31
CA ASP A 225 -19.07 8.24 6.32
C ASP A 225 -20.40 7.62 5.84
N SER A 226 -20.64 7.63 4.54
CA SER A 226 -21.83 7.06 3.90
C SER A 226 -21.73 5.55 3.61
N ILE A 227 -20.55 4.95 3.73
CA ILE A 227 -20.27 3.56 3.34
C ILE A 227 -20.37 2.63 4.55
N GLU A 228 -20.99 1.46 4.35
CA GLU A 228 -20.96 0.39 5.31
C GLU A 228 -19.60 -0.31 5.30
N ILE A 229 -18.94 -0.33 6.44
CA ILE A 229 -17.68 -1.03 6.68
C ILE A 229 -17.92 -2.08 7.74
N SER A 230 -17.54 -3.33 7.47
CA SER A 230 -17.62 -4.43 8.43
C SER A 230 -16.37 -4.55 9.29
N ASN A 231 -16.47 -5.20 10.43
CA ASN A 231 -15.31 -5.64 11.18
C ASN A 231 -14.49 -6.62 10.31
N SER A 232 -13.17 -6.51 10.34
CA SER A 232 -12.33 -7.45 9.60
C SER A 232 -12.30 -8.83 10.27
N MET A 233 -12.24 -9.87 9.45
CA MET A 233 -12.13 -11.27 9.92
C MET A 233 -10.74 -11.61 10.45
N ILE A 234 -9.71 -10.91 9.97
CA ILE A 234 -8.32 -11.03 10.38
C ILE A 234 -7.71 -9.64 10.58
N PRO A 235 -6.69 -9.47 11.43
CA PRO A 235 -6.07 -8.17 11.67
C PRO A 235 -5.53 -7.53 10.39
N VAL A 236 -5.85 -6.25 10.17
CA VAL A 236 -5.22 -5.39 9.17
C VAL A 236 -4.26 -4.46 9.89
N TYR A 237 -2.99 -4.44 9.51
CA TYR A 237 -2.04 -3.51 10.11
C TYR A 237 -2.11 -2.16 9.40
N SER A 238 -2.51 -1.13 10.16
CA SER A 238 -2.74 0.22 9.64
C SER A 238 -1.43 0.97 9.37
N ASN A 239 -1.39 1.69 8.26
CA ASN A 239 -0.26 2.58 7.93
C ASN A 239 -0.08 3.72 8.93
N VAL A 240 -1.20 4.20 9.51
CA VAL A 240 -1.23 5.36 10.42
C VAL A 240 -0.64 5.02 11.80
N SER A 241 -0.99 3.86 12.33
CA SER A 241 -0.61 3.46 13.70
C SER A 241 0.45 2.36 13.76
N ALA A 242 0.74 1.71 12.64
CA ALA A 242 1.54 0.48 12.56
C ALA A 242 1.02 -0.65 13.49
N ALA A 243 -0.25 -0.57 13.90
CA ALA A 243 -0.91 -1.51 14.79
C ALA A 243 -2.04 -2.24 14.09
N PRO A 244 -2.43 -3.44 14.56
CA PRO A 244 -3.57 -4.16 14.01
C PRO A 244 -4.89 -3.47 14.34
N VAL A 245 -5.76 -3.33 13.34
CA VAL A 245 -7.14 -2.85 13.46
C VAL A 245 -8.08 -3.95 13.00
N THR A 246 -9.21 -4.09 13.68
CA THR A 246 -10.26 -5.08 13.34
C THR A 246 -11.65 -4.51 13.38
N ARG A 247 -11.89 -3.45 14.14
CA ARG A 247 -13.21 -2.85 14.27
C ARG A 247 -13.48 -1.87 13.13
N ALA A 248 -14.69 -1.89 12.60
CA ALA A 248 -15.13 -1.01 11.52
C ALA A 248 -14.87 0.48 11.78
N ALA A 249 -15.08 0.94 13.03
CA ALA A 249 -14.81 2.33 13.41
C ALA A 249 -13.33 2.68 13.33
N GLU A 250 -12.42 1.79 13.77
CA GLU A 250 -10.96 1.99 13.68
C GLU A 250 -10.49 1.99 12.22
N ILE A 251 -11.07 1.09 11.40
CA ILE A 251 -10.78 1.00 9.97
C ILE A 251 -11.20 2.29 9.25
N ARG A 252 -12.40 2.80 9.54
CA ARG A 252 -12.91 4.07 9.00
C ARG A 252 -11.97 5.24 9.34
N GLU A 253 -11.60 5.36 10.60
CA GLU A 253 -10.69 6.40 11.07
C GLU A 253 -9.31 6.30 10.41
N ALA A 254 -8.77 5.10 10.31
CA ALA A 254 -7.50 4.84 9.66
C ALA A 254 -7.53 5.22 8.17
N MET A 255 -8.59 4.84 7.43
CA MET A 255 -8.77 5.21 6.02
C MET A 255 -8.74 6.72 5.81
N ILE A 256 -9.48 7.48 6.65
CA ILE A 256 -9.58 8.94 6.53
C ILE A 256 -8.24 9.61 6.86
N ASN A 257 -7.59 9.19 7.94
CA ASN A 257 -6.36 9.82 8.40
C ASN A 257 -5.15 9.48 7.53
N GLN A 258 -5.17 8.35 6.82
CA GLN A 258 -4.06 7.88 5.99
C GLN A 258 -3.62 8.89 4.92
N LEU A 259 -4.54 9.72 4.38
CA LEU A 259 -4.24 10.62 3.27
C LEU A 259 -3.21 11.69 3.62
N GLU A 260 -3.19 12.13 4.88
CA GLU A 260 -2.34 13.22 5.38
C GLU A 260 -1.21 12.75 6.31
N THR A 261 -1.28 11.50 6.79
CA THR A 261 -0.33 10.98 7.76
C THR A 261 0.73 10.10 7.11
N PRO A 262 1.91 9.98 7.72
CA PRO A 262 2.96 9.10 7.23
C PRO A 262 2.54 7.64 7.15
N VAL A 263 3.05 6.94 6.14
CA VAL A 263 3.01 5.47 6.06
C VAL A 263 4.13 4.90 6.93
N LEU A 264 3.78 4.31 8.07
CA LEU A 264 4.71 3.72 9.04
C LEU A 264 5.09 2.28 8.65
N TRP A 265 5.57 2.07 7.40
CA TRP A 265 5.78 0.73 6.85
C TRP A 265 6.82 -0.09 7.60
N SER A 266 7.97 0.51 7.91
CA SER A 266 9.05 -0.15 8.67
C SER A 266 8.56 -0.62 10.04
N GLN A 267 7.80 0.22 10.74
CA GLN A 267 7.19 -0.10 12.02
C GLN A 267 6.12 -1.18 11.88
N THR A 268 5.30 -1.11 10.82
CA THR A 268 4.26 -2.11 10.51
C THR A 268 4.86 -3.51 10.37
N ILE A 269 5.85 -3.69 9.51
CA ILE A 269 6.51 -4.98 9.30
C ILE A 269 7.20 -5.48 10.59
N SER A 270 7.87 -4.56 11.31
CA SER A 270 8.52 -4.89 12.59
C SER A 270 7.51 -5.33 13.66
N ASN A 271 6.34 -4.71 13.73
CA ASN A 271 5.27 -5.05 14.67
C ASN A 271 4.62 -6.40 14.30
N MET A 272 4.39 -6.64 13.01
CA MET A 272 3.91 -7.92 12.50
C MET A 272 4.90 -9.06 12.85
N ALA A 273 6.18 -8.85 12.62
CA ALA A 273 7.21 -9.84 12.97
C ALA A 273 7.25 -10.14 14.47
N ARG A 274 7.18 -9.08 15.31
CA ARG A 274 7.10 -9.23 16.78
C ARG A 274 5.84 -9.95 17.26
N SER A 275 4.75 -9.88 16.52
CA SER A 275 3.52 -10.64 16.82
C SER A 275 3.59 -12.11 16.40
N GLY A 276 4.72 -12.56 15.85
CA GLY A 276 4.95 -13.96 15.47
C GLY A 276 4.72 -14.27 14.00
N ILE A 277 4.46 -13.26 13.16
CA ILE A 277 4.38 -13.47 11.71
C ILE A 277 5.81 -13.65 11.18
N ASN A 278 6.04 -14.74 10.47
CA ASN A 278 7.36 -15.09 9.98
C ASN A 278 7.44 -15.25 8.45
N HIS A 279 6.30 -15.28 7.76
CA HIS A 279 6.23 -15.33 6.30
C HIS A 279 5.38 -14.18 5.77
N PHE A 280 5.94 -13.39 4.86
CA PHE A 280 5.33 -12.23 4.24
C PHE A 280 5.22 -12.46 2.74
N MET A 281 3.99 -12.60 2.23
CA MET A 281 3.72 -12.83 0.82
C MET A 281 3.15 -11.57 0.19
N GLU A 282 3.90 -10.97 -0.74
CA GLU A 282 3.40 -9.86 -1.55
C GLU A 282 2.41 -10.39 -2.58
N VAL A 283 1.17 -9.91 -2.55
CA VAL A 283 0.09 -10.31 -3.44
C VAL A 283 -0.29 -9.15 -4.35
N GLY A 284 -0.03 -9.29 -5.63
CA GLY A 284 -0.17 -8.22 -6.62
C GLY A 284 1.11 -7.96 -7.38
N THR A 285 1.10 -6.92 -8.20
CA THR A 285 2.17 -6.60 -9.15
C THR A 285 3.44 -6.14 -8.45
N GLY A 286 4.58 -6.69 -8.89
CA GLY A 286 5.92 -6.25 -8.48
C GLY A 286 6.48 -6.98 -7.25
N ARG A 287 7.64 -6.50 -6.77
CA ARG A 287 8.40 -7.14 -5.67
C ARG A 287 8.97 -6.09 -4.70
N VAL A 288 8.31 -4.94 -4.60
CA VAL A 288 8.80 -3.81 -3.81
C VAL A 288 8.75 -4.13 -2.32
N LEU A 289 7.63 -4.67 -1.85
CA LEU A 289 7.41 -4.93 -0.43
C LEU A 289 8.29 -6.06 0.08
N GLN A 290 8.56 -7.09 -0.73
CA GLN A 290 9.54 -8.13 -0.42
C GLN A 290 10.93 -7.51 -0.17
N GLY A 291 11.34 -6.59 -1.04
CA GLY A 291 12.59 -5.87 -0.90
C GLY A 291 12.67 -5.02 0.35
N LEU A 292 11.58 -4.35 0.73
CA LEU A 292 11.49 -3.57 1.97
C LEU A 292 11.55 -4.47 3.20
N CYS A 293 10.81 -5.59 3.23
CA CYS A 293 10.88 -6.55 4.33
C CYS A 293 12.31 -7.03 4.57
N LYS A 294 13.05 -7.39 3.51
CA LYS A 294 14.45 -7.85 3.64
C LYS A 294 15.41 -6.75 4.12
N ARG A 295 15.10 -5.48 3.90
CA ARG A 295 15.88 -4.35 4.44
C ARG A 295 15.54 -4.08 5.90
N ILE A 296 14.28 -4.31 6.31
CA ILE A 296 13.84 -4.17 7.70
C ILE A 296 14.42 -5.29 8.56
N ASP A 297 14.27 -6.54 8.11
CA ASP A 297 14.83 -7.69 8.80
C ASP A 297 15.15 -8.80 7.77
N ARG A 298 16.43 -9.15 7.65
CA ARG A 298 16.92 -10.18 6.71
C ARG A 298 16.46 -11.58 7.04
N SER A 299 16.05 -11.84 8.28
CA SER A 299 15.57 -13.14 8.73
C SER A 299 14.15 -13.46 8.25
N LEU A 300 13.34 -12.45 7.89
CA LEU A 300 11.97 -12.64 7.43
C LEU A 300 11.91 -13.47 6.15
N VAL A 301 11.01 -14.45 6.13
CA VAL A 301 10.70 -15.19 4.90
C VAL A 301 9.79 -14.34 4.03
N THR A 302 10.17 -14.14 2.78
CA THR A 302 9.38 -13.35 1.82
C THR A 302 9.13 -14.16 0.55
N SER A 303 7.93 -14.07 0.01
CA SER A 303 7.54 -14.59 -1.30
C SER A 303 6.63 -13.57 -2.00
N GLY A 304 6.27 -13.83 -3.25
CA GLY A 304 5.32 -12.99 -3.97
C GLY A 304 4.57 -13.76 -5.03
N VAL A 305 3.35 -13.32 -5.31
CA VAL A 305 2.47 -13.84 -6.36
C VAL A 305 1.95 -12.64 -7.16
N GLU A 306 2.37 -12.55 -8.41
CA GLU A 306 2.05 -11.44 -9.31
C GLU A 306 1.41 -11.87 -10.63
N ASN A 307 1.34 -13.18 -10.90
CA ASN A 307 0.84 -13.72 -12.17
C ASN A 307 0.12 -15.07 -11.98
N TRP A 308 -0.56 -15.51 -13.05
CA TRP A 308 -1.35 -16.73 -13.01
C TRP A 308 -0.54 -17.99 -12.75
N GLU A 309 0.64 -18.11 -13.35
CA GLU A 309 1.51 -19.28 -13.12
C GLU A 309 1.86 -19.41 -11.63
N GLN A 310 2.17 -18.30 -10.98
CA GLN A 310 2.47 -18.31 -9.55
C GLN A 310 1.22 -18.61 -8.70
N VAL A 311 0.03 -18.14 -9.11
CA VAL A 311 -1.23 -18.50 -8.43
C VAL A 311 -1.47 -19.99 -8.48
N ILE A 312 -1.29 -20.65 -9.62
CA ILE A 312 -1.56 -22.10 -9.75
C ILE A 312 -0.50 -22.96 -9.04
N ASN A 313 0.72 -22.48 -8.87
CA ASN A 313 1.84 -23.20 -8.24
C ASN A 313 2.04 -22.88 -6.75
N ALA A 314 1.26 -21.98 -6.19
CA ALA A 314 1.33 -21.56 -4.80
C ALA A 314 0.82 -22.61 -3.80
#